data_33a581cde1bfaf3265b092b25f4c8db3
#
_entry.id   33a581cde1bfaf3265b092b25f4c8db3
#
_cell.length_a   1.000
_cell.length_b   1.000
_cell.length_c   1.000
_cell.angle_alpha   90.00
_cell.angle_beta   90.00
_cell.angle_gamma   90.00
#
_symmetry.space_group_name_H-M   'P 1'
#
loop_
_entity.id
_entity.type
_entity.pdbx_description
1 polymer ?
#
loop_
_entity_poly.entity_id
_entity_poly.type
_entity_poly.pdbx_seq_one_letter_code
_entity_poly.pdbx_strand_id
1 'polypeptide(L)'
;MPRILIVDDERSLLDLLQIVLSRSGYEVDTVDNEDDAVRRFRADPPDLVLLDLNLGGVGGLEVLKLFKAHDPLVPVIVITAYSTWDNAVEAMRLGAYDFLKKPFDDNDLVRDTVARALAQRATLDRGELRDAAAEILGNAPPLRNVLDLVKRVAPTDSTVLVTGESGTGKELLSRALHYCSHRAGGPFLSLNCGAFPEALLESELFGHRRGAFSGAHQDKKGLVEVCNHGTLFLDEIGELPLETQVKFLRLLEDRKVLPVGGTEPRRIDVRFICATNKDLEAEVATGRFRADLYYRINVLPIELPPLRARKKDIPLLAAHFLARSSRKLGRNVRTISDAVQRRLEQHDWPGNVRELENTIQRAVMLARGSEIVDDPVLTASHAPAASSVDLELPAEGFDLEAALAEIERRYLVAALERTGGHVTNASKVLGISFRAMRYKLKKHGIQGG
;
A
#
# COMPACT_ATOMS: atom_id res chain seq x y z
N MET A 1 -20.88 14.98 13.68
CA MET A 1 -21.11 14.11 12.51
C MET A 1 -20.41 14.77 11.33
N PRO A 2 -19.77 14.02 10.42
CA PRO A 2 -19.21 14.64 9.24
C PRO A 2 -20.31 15.23 8.35
N ARG A 3 -20.04 16.41 7.79
CA ARG A 3 -20.99 17.15 6.97
C ARG A 3 -20.61 17.07 5.49
N ILE A 4 -21.57 16.72 4.66
CA ILE A 4 -21.39 16.52 3.22
C ILE A 4 -22.25 17.55 2.48
N LEU A 5 -21.64 18.30 1.55
CA LEU A 5 -22.35 19.16 0.63
C LEU A 5 -22.49 18.44 -0.71
N ILE A 6 -23.73 18.32 -1.21
CA ILE A 6 -24.04 17.76 -2.53
C ILE A 6 -24.49 18.89 -3.45
N VAL A 7 -23.85 19.00 -4.61
CA VAL A 7 -24.11 20.03 -5.63
C VAL A 7 -24.46 19.33 -6.93
N ASP A 8 -25.72 19.40 -7.35
CA ASP A 8 -26.24 18.77 -8.57
C ASP A 8 -27.54 19.45 -8.99
N ASP A 9 -27.76 19.69 -10.28
CA ASP A 9 -28.98 20.33 -10.78
C ASP A 9 -30.16 19.35 -10.89
N GLU A 10 -29.92 18.05 -10.74
CA GLU A 10 -30.92 16.99 -10.80
C GLU A 10 -31.49 16.68 -9.41
N ARG A 11 -32.68 17.18 -9.10
CA ARG A 11 -33.34 17.01 -7.79
C ARG A 11 -33.54 15.56 -7.39
N SER A 12 -33.88 14.69 -8.34
CA SER A 12 -34.03 13.25 -8.08
C SER A 12 -32.76 12.61 -7.55
N LEU A 13 -31.60 13.05 -8.03
CA LEU A 13 -30.30 12.56 -7.57
C LEU A 13 -29.91 13.15 -6.22
N LEU A 14 -30.19 14.44 -5.98
CA LEU A 14 -30.02 15.06 -4.68
C LEU A 14 -30.78 14.30 -3.58
N ASP A 15 -32.07 13.99 -3.83
CA ASP A 15 -32.92 13.24 -2.88
C ASP A 15 -32.38 11.83 -2.63
N LEU A 16 -31.95 11.13 -3.68
CA LEU A 16 -31.37 9.79 -3.57
C LEU A 16 -30.10 9.80 -2.72
N LEU A 17 -29.14 10.67 -3.06
CA LEU A 17 -27.86 10.76 -2.36
C LEU A 17 -28.04 11.23 -0.92
N GLN A 18 -28.97 12.15 -0.66
CA GLN A 18 -29.30 12.57 0.69
C GLN A 18 -29.82 11.41 1.53
N ILE A 19 -30.73 10.58 1.01
CA ILE A 19 -31.24 9.40 1.71
C ILE A 19 -30.13 8.39 1.98
N VAL A 20 -29.30 8.09 0.97
CA VAL A 20 -28.23 7.09 1.05
C VAL A 20 -27.19 7.47 2.09
N LEU A 21 -26.76 8.73 2.10
CA LEU A 21 -25.67 9.20 2.96
C LEU A 21 -26.18 9.55 4.38
N SER A 22 -27.41 10.07 4.53
CA SER A 22 -27.99 10.28 5.87
C SER A 22 -28.22 8.96 6.61
N ARG A 23 -28.60 7.88 5.91
CA ARG A 23 -28.67 6.53 6.51
C ARG A 23 -27.33 5.98 6.96
N SER A 24 -26.24 6.49 6.39
CA SER A 24 -24.87 6.13 6.79
C SER A 24 -24.33 6.99 7.95
N GLY A 25 -25.18 7.88 8.52
CA GLY A 25 -24.84 8.68 9.69
C GLY A 25 -24.13 10.00 9.37
N TYR A 26 -24.26 10.52 8.14
CA TYR A 26 -23.72 11.81 7.74
C TYR A 26 -24.80 12.92 7.81
N GLU A 27 -24.36 14.14 8.08
CA GLU A 27 -25.18 15.34 7.89
C GLU A 27 -25.05 15.79 6.43
N VAL A 28 -26.16 15.94 5.71
CA VAL A 28 -26.16 16.15 4.28
C VAL A 28 -26.90 17.42 3.90
N ASP A 29 -26.20 18.38 3.32
CA ASP A 29 -26.72 19.57 2.69
C ASP A 29 -26.77 19.39 1.18
N THR A 30 -27.86 19.83 0.54
CA THR A 30 -28.02 19.75 -0.91
C THR A 30 -28.25 21.14 -1.51
N VAL A 31 -27.66 21.42 -2.65
CA VAL A 31 -27.84 22.65 -3.43
C VAL A 31 -27.90 22.30 -4.92
N ASP A 32 -28.71 23.04 -5.68
CA ASP A 32 -29.00 22.77 -7.09
C ASP A 32 -28.36 23.79 -8.05
N ASN A 33 -27.52 24.70 -7.53
CA ASN A 33 -26.86 25.72 -8.35
C ASN A 33 -25.51 26.14 -7.74
N GLU A 34 -24.68 26.77 -8.56
CA GLU A 34 -23.30 27.16 -8.27
C GLU A 34 -23.19 28.25 -7.21
N ASP A 35 -24.02 29.28 -7.30
CA ASP A 35 -23.97 30.45 -6.40
C ASP A 35 -24.27 30.04 -4.98
N ASP A 36 -25.28 29.20 -4.80
CA ASP A 36 -25.65 28.65 -3.49
C ASP A 36 -24.59 27.70 -2.98
N ALA A 37 -23.97 26.90 -3.86
CA ALA A 37 -22.88 26.01 -3.47
C ALA A 37 -21.69 26.79 -2.92
N VAL A 38 -21.24 27.82 -3.59
CA VAL A 38 -20.12 28.68 -3.14
C VAL A 38 -20.49 29.44 -1.87
N ARG A 39 -21.71 29.94 -1.77
CA ARG A 39 -22.19 30.65 -0.59
C ARG A 39 -22.25 29.73 0.63
N ARG A 40 -22.84 28.54 0.49
CA ARG A 40 -22.91 27.53 1.56
C ARG A 40 -21.51 27.08 2.01
N PHE A 41 -20.66 26.77 1.04
CA PHE A 41 -19.29 26.33 1.32
C PHE A 41 -18.49 27.36 2.15
N ARG A 42 -18.68 28.66 1.85
CA ARG A 42 -18.00 29.74 2.59
C ARG A 42 -18.60 30.01 3.96
N ALA A 43 -19.94 29.92 4.07
CA ALA A 43 -20.64 30.20 5.33
C ALA A 43 -20.38 29.11 6.37
N ASP A 44 -20.31 27.86 5.94
CA ASP A 44 -20.16 26.71 6.81
C ASP A 44 -19.47 25.55 6.05
N PRO A 45 -18.12 25.51 6.08
CA PRO A 45 -17.34 24.58 5.27
C PRO A 45 -17.68 23.11 5.55
N PRO A 46 -18.00 22.30 4.51
CA PRO A 46 -18.29 20.88 4.68
C PRO A 46 -17.01 20.05 4.84
N ASP A 47 -17.15 18.84 5.41
CA ASP A 47 -16.06 17.87 5.50
C ASP A 47 -15.78 17.16 4.16
N LEU A 48 -16.77 17.15 3.25
CA LEU A 48 -16.68 16.56 1.92
C LEU A 48 -17.68 17.21 0.98
N VAL A 49 -17.33 17.30 -0.32
CA VAL A 49 -18.24 17.76 -1.37
C VAL A 49 -18.44 16.65 -2.40
N LEU A 50 -19.70 16.40 -2.79
CA LEU A 50 -20.08 15.72 -4.02
C LEU A 50 -20.49 16.77 -5.03
N LEU A 51 -19.83 16.85 -6.19
CA LEU A 51 -20.00 17.95 -7.14
C LEU A 51 -20.28 17.41 -8.55
N ASP A 52 -21.44 17.74 -9.09
CA ASP A 52 -21.66 17.54 -10.53
C ASP A 52 -20.83 18.52 -11.35
N LEU A 53 -20.23 18.04 -12.43
CA LEU A 53 -19.51 18.89 -13.39
C LEU A 53 -20.45 19.62 -14.35
N ASN A 54 -21.71 19.17 -14.49
CA ASN A 54 -22.65 19.67 -15.49
C ASN A 54 -23.80 20.45 -14.83
N LEU A 55 -23.49 21.56 -14.19
CA LEU A 55 -24.45 22.38 -13.42
C LEU A 55 -25.20 23.44 -14.25
N GLY A 56 -25.28 23.33 -15.56
CA GLY A 56 -26.09 24.22 -16.41
C GLY A 56 -25.64 25.68 -16.52
N GLY A 57 -24.55 26.10 -15.83
CA GLY A 57 -24.04 27.48 -15.79
C GLY A 57 -22.55 27.60 -16.09
N VAL A 58 -21.79 28.20 -15.18
CA VAL A 58 -20.33 28.44 -15.33
C VAL A 58 -19.50 27.14 -15.39
N GLY A 59 -20.08 26.04 -14.90
CA GLY A 59 -19.49 24.72 -14.98
C GLY A 59 -18.80 24.28 -13.69
N GLY A 60 -19.06 23.01 -13.29
CA GLY A 60 -18.58 22.45 -12.02
C GLY A 60 -17.05 22.48 -11.85
N LEU A 61 -16.26 22.57 -12.93
CA LEU A 61 -14.80 22.71 -12.85
C LEU A 61 -14.37 24.05 -12.23
N GLU A 62 -15.09 25.14 -12.51
CA GLU A 62 -14.81 26.45 -11.90
C GLU A 62 -15.21 26.44 -10.41
N VAL A 63 -16.33 25.80 -10.08
CA VAL A 63 -16.76 25.60 -8.67
C VAL A 63 -15.70 24.78 -7.91
N LEU A 64 -15.16 23.71 -8.52
CA LEU A 64 -14.08 22.93 -7.95
C LEU A 64 -12.84 23.79 -7.65
N LYS A 65 -12.43 24.64 -8.59
CA LYS A 65 -11.29 25.59 -8.39
C LYS A 65 -11.54 26.50 -7.20
N LEU A 66 -12.77 27.06 -7.08
CA LEU A 66 -13.14 27.94 -5.99
C LEU A 66 -13.11 27.22 -4.62
N PHE A 67 -13.61 25.99 -4.57
CA PHE A 67 -13.55 25.17 -3.34
C PHE A 67 -12.11 24.87 -2.95
N LYS A 68 -11.28 24.47 -3.92
CA LYS A 68 -9.86 24.16 -3.68
C LYS A 68 -9.01 25.39 -3.36
N ALA A 69 -9.37 26.55 -3.87
CA ALA A 69 -8.72 27.81 -3.51
C ALA A 69 -9.07 28.24 -2.06
N HIS A 70 -10.29 27.94 -1.59
CA HIS A 70 -10.73 28.27 -0.23
C HIS A 70 -10.25 27.25 0.81
N ASP A 71 -10.39 25.96 0.54
CA ASP A 71 -9.88 24.86 1.35
C ASP A 71 -9.22 23.80 0.46
N PRO A 72 -7.87 23.84 0.33
CA PRO A 72 -7.14 22.87 -0.48
C PRO A 72 -7.31 21.41 -0.03
N LEU A 73 -7.66 21.20 1.25
CA LEU A 73 -7.74 19.88 1.87
C LEU A 73 -9.13 19.24 1.79
N VAL A 74 -10.18 20.02 1.46
CA VAL A 74 -11.53 19.45 1.34
C VAL A 74 -11.58 18.37 0.25
N PRO A 75 -11.98 17.14 0.53
CA PRO A 75 -12.18 16.14 -0.51
C PRO A 75 -13.40 16.51 -1.35
N VAL A 76 -13.19 16.69 -2.65
CA VAL A 76 -14.25 16.89 -3.63
C VAL A 76 -14.33 15.65 -4.51
N ILE A 77 -15.41 14.90 -4.40
CA ILE A 77 -15.72 13.78 -5.28
C ILE A 77 -16.60 14.33 -6.41
N VAL A 78 -16.13 14.18 -7.64
CA VAL A 78 -16.82 14.67 -8.80
C VAL A 78 -17.82 13.65 -9.30
N ILE A 79 -19.03 14.09 -9.65
CA ILE A 79 -20.06 13.27 -10.29
C ILE A 79 -20.09 13.62 -11.77
N THR A 80 -20.12 12.63 -12.67
CA THR A 80 -20.10 12.90 -14.12
C THR A 80 -20.86 11.86 -14.94
N ALA A 81 -21.49 12.31 -16.04
CA ALA A 81 -22.10 11.42 -17.02
C ALA A 81 -21.06 10.85 -17.99
N TYR A 82 -21.40 9.79 -18.72
CA TYR A 82 -20.53 9.03 -19.63
C TYR A 82 -19.83 9.87 -20.73
N SER A 83 -20.43 10.99 -21.12
CA SER A 83 -19.97 11.84 -22.24
C SER A 83 -18.89 12.86 -21.86
N THR A 84 -18.51 12.95 -20.57
CA THR A 84 -17.64 14.02 -20.06
C THR A 84 -16.35 13.48 -19.42
N TRP A 85 -15.79 12.39 -19.97
CA TRP A 85 -14.56 11.77 -19.44
C TRP A 85 -13.38 12.75 -19.38
N ASP A 86 -13.26 13.64 -20.39
CA ASP A 86 -12.23 14.69 -20.41
C ASP A 86 -12.36 15.66 -19.24
N ASN A 87 -13.59 15.96 -18.81
CA ASN A 87 -13.85 16.80 -17.64
C ASN A 87 -13.51 16.13 -16.32
N ALA A 88 -13.71 14.80 -16.22
CA ALA A 88 -13.28 14.05 -15.02
C ALA A 88 -11.77 14.05 -14.86
N VAL A 89 -11.02 13.90 -15.96
CA VAL A 89 -9.56 13.99 -15.97
C VAL A 89 -9.10 15.41 -15.58
N GLU A 90 -9.76 16.45 -16.07
CA GLU A 90 -9.45 17.83 -15.71
C GLU A 90 -9.78 18.11 -14.24
N ALA A 91 -10.89 17.59 -13.72
CA ALA A 91 -11.23 17.68 -12.31
C ALA A 91 -10.17 17.03 -11.40
N MET A 92 -9.64 15.85 -11.78
CA MET A 92 -8.54 15.21 -11.05
C MET A 92 -7.27 16.08 -11.06
N ARG A 93 -6.98 16.78 -12.17
CA ARG A 93 -5.86 17.73 -12.26
C ARG A 93 -6.06 18.96 -11.36
N LEU A 94 -7.30 19.39 -11.18
CA LEU A 94 -7.66 20.50 -10.31
C LEU A 94 -7.75 20.11 -8.84
N GLY A 95 -7.40 18.85 -8.51
CA GLY A 95 -7.34 18.36 -7.14
C GLY A 95 -8.63 17.72 -6.63
N ALA A 96 -9.52 17.25 -7.50
CA ALA A 96 -10.61 16.38 -7.07
C ALA A 96 -10.03 15.12 -6.40
N TYR A 97 -10.74 14.62 -5.39
CA TYR A 97 -10.35 13.42 -4.67
C TYR A 97 -10.57 12.15 -5.49
N ASP A 98 -11.74 12.04 -6.11
CA ASP A 98 -12.16 10.90 -6.91
C ASP A 98 -13.32 11.35 -7.82
N PHE A 99 -13.79 10.45 -8.68
CA PHE A 99 -15.00 10.68 -9.47
C PHE A 99 -15.96 9.50 -9.41
N LEU A 100 -17.27 9.80 -9.51
CA LEU A 100 -18.35 8.83 -9.58
C LEU A 100 -19.09 9.01 -10.89
N LYS A 101 -19.37 7.90 -11.57
CA LYS A 101 -20.05 7.90 -12.87
C LYS A 101 -21.55 7.76 -12.69
N LYS A 102 -22.35 8.63 -13.34
CA LYS A 102 -23.81 8.48 -13.48
C LYS A 102 -24.15 7.49 -14.62
N PRO A 103 -25.20 6.65 -14.50
CA PRO A 103 -25.98 6.37 -13.29
C PRO A 103 -25.17 5.51 -12.31
N PHE A 104 -25.50 5.56 -11.01
CA PHE A 104 -24.88 4.71 -10.00
C PHE A 104 -25.53 3.33 -10.05
N ASP A 105 -24.75 2.32 -10.47
CA ASP A 105 -25.21 0.92 -10.50
C ASP A 105 -25.26 0.31 -9.07
N ASP A 106 -24.49 0.90 -8.13
CA ASP A 106 -24.37 0.42 -6.76
C ASP A 106 -24.21 1.59 -5.78
N ASN A 107 -25.15 1.71 -4.83
CA ASN A 107 -25.09 2.71 -3.76
C ASN A 107 -23.95 2.44 -2.75
N ASP A 108 -23.44 1.22 -2.68
CA ASP A 108 -22.33 0.87 -1.79
C ASP A 108 -21.02 1.48 -2.32
N LEU A 109 -20.85 1.60 -3.64
CA LEU A 109 -19.72 2.30 -4.23
C LEU A 109 -19.65 3.78 -3.80
N VAL A 110 -20.80 4.47 -3.76
CA VAL A 110 -20.90 5.86 -3.28
C VAL A 110 -20.51 5.94 -1.81
N ARG A 111 -21.06 5.05 -0.97
CA ARG A 111 -20.76 5.00 0.47
C ARG A 111 -19.29 4.74 0.74
N ASP A 112 -18.70 3.77 0.06
CA ASP A 112 -17.30 3.41 0.24
C ASP A 112 -16.35 4.53 -0.20
N THR A 113 -16.66 5.21 -1.31
CA THR A 113 -15.86 6.33 -1.80
C THR A 113 -15.94 7.53 -0.85
N VAL A 114 -17.14 7.86 -0.36
CA VAL A 114 -17.35 8.91 0.65
C VAL A 114 -16.66 8.57 1.96
N ALA A 115 -16.79 7.33 2.44
CA ALA A 115 -16.15 6.90 3.68
C ALA A 115 -14.61 6.98 3.60
N ARG A 116 -14.02 6.58 2.48
CA ARG A 116 -12.56 6.71 2.24
C ARG A 116 -12.11 8.18 2.21
N ALA A 117 -12.85 9.03 1.52
CA ALA A 117 -12.54 10.45 1.41
C ALA A 117 -12.62 11.18 2.76
N LEU A 118 -13.67 10.89 3.55
CA LEU A 118 -13.82 11.43 4.91
C LEU A 118 -12.76 10.89 5.88
N ALA A 119 -12.40 9.62 5.78
CA ALA A 119 -11.31 9.05 6.58
C ALA A 119 -9.97 9.76 6.28
N GLN A 120 -9.70 10.04 5.01
CA GLN A 120 -8.54 10.84 4.61
C GLN A 120 -8.63 12.27 5.14
N ARG A 121 -9.79 12.96 5.03
CA ARG A 121 -10.02 14.30 5.58
C ARG A 121 -9.79 14.33 7.09
N ALA A 122 -10.38 13.38 7.84
CA ALA A 122 -10.18 13.29 9.28
C ALA A 122 -8.72 13.08 9.68
N THR A 123 -7.94 12.38 8.85
CA THR A 123 -6.48 12.25 9.00
C THR A 123 -5.80 13.60 8.74
N LEU A 124 -6.28 14.38 7.77
CA LEU A 124 -5.76 15.70 7.42
C LEU A 124 -6.07 16.77 8.49
N ASP A 125 -7.31 16.80 9.01
CA ASP A 125 -7.77 17.80 9.98
C ASP A 125 -7.18 17.62 11.40
N ARG A 126 -6.77 16.41 11.76
CA ARG A 126 -6.12 16.15 13.07
C ARG A 126 -4.70 16.66 13.18
N GLY A 127 -4.21 17.41 12.21
CA GLY A 127 -2.82 17.86 12.20
C GLY A 127 -1.83 16.74 11.88
N GLU A 128 -2.33 15.53 11.59
CA GLU A 128 -1.53 14.34 11.28
C GLU A 128 -0.74 14.49 9.98
N LEU A 129 -1.07 15.47 9.14
CA LEU A 129 -0.27 15.83 7.97
C LEU A 129 0.99 16.65 8.31
N ARG A 130 0.95 17.44 9.39
CA ARG A 130 2.19 17.98 9.98
C ARG A 130 2.97 16.90 10.71
N ASP A 131 2.33 15.79 11.02
CA ASP A 131 2.84 14.62 11.73
C ASP A 131 3.00 13.38 10.84
N ALA A 132 3.12 13.49 9.52
CA ALA A 132 3.57 12.34 8.71
C ALA A 132 4.96 11.83 9.18
N ALA A 133 5.75 12.70 9.82
CA ALA A 133 6.91 12.31 10.62
C ALA A 133 6.52 11.69 11.98
N ALA A 134 5.33 11.99 12.51
CA ALA A 134 4.81 11.44 13.76
C ALA A 134 4.11 10.08 13.57
N GLU A 135 3.69 9.75 12.35
CA GLU A 135 3.30 8.36 12.00
C GLU A 135 4.50 7.40 12.01
N ILE A 136 5.72 7.93 11.87
CA ILE A 136 6.94 7.13 12.08
C ILE A 136 7.20 7.06 13.57
N LEU A 137 6.52 6.12 14.23
CA LEU A 137 6.64 5.89 15.66
C LEU A 137 8.02 5.33 16.00
N GLY A 138 8.70 6.00 16.91
CA GLY A 138 9.97 5.55 17.47
C GLY A 138 10.83 6.71 17.97
N ASN A 139 11.60 6.43 18.98
CA ASN A 139 12.51 7.37 19.65
C ASN A 139 13.95 6.87 19.72
N ALA A 140 14.23 5.68 19.16
CA ALA A 140 15.57 5.14 19.15
C ALA A 140 16.54 6.04 18.35
N PRO A 141 17.79 6.20 18.80
CA PRO A 141 18.76 7.08 18.15
C PRO A 141 18.95 6.83 16.63
N PRO A 142 19.00 5.56 16.14
CA PRO A 142 19.13 5.33 14.69
C PRO A 142 17.97 5.93 13.89
N LEU A 143 16.74 5.83 14.38
CA LEU A 143 15.57 6.40 13.71
C LEU A 143 15.55 7.92 13.80
N ARG A 144 15.94 8.50 14.93
CA ARG A 144 16.03 9.97 15.08
C ARG A 144 16.99 10.59 14.07
N ASN A 145 18.15 9.98 13.85
CA ASN A 145 19.12 10.44 12.84
C ASN A 145 18.49 10.46 11.44
N VAL A 146 17.69 9.45 11.10
CA VAL A 146 16.95 9.40 9.82
C VAL A 146 15.93 10.53 9.76
N LEU A 147 15.13 10.75 10.81
CA LEU A 147 14.14 11.83 10.83
C LEU A 147 14.77 13.23 10.75
N ASP A 148 15.92 13.44 11.37
CA ASP A 148 16.65 14.71 11.26
C ASP A 148 17.24 14.90 9.85
N LEU A 149 17.63 13.82 9.17
CA LEU A 149 18.01 13.88 7.76
C LEU A 149 16.80 14.21 6.88
N VAL A 150 15.63 13.60 7.14
CA VAL A 150 14.38 13.91 6.43
C VAL A 150 14.05 15.39 6.50
N LYS A 151 14.13 16.03 7.67
CA LYS A 151 13.87 17.48 7.83
C LYS A 151 14.77 18.35 6.96
N ARG A 152 16.03 17.94 6.76
CA ARG A 152 17.00 18.67 5.92
C ARG A 152 16.80 18.43 4.42
N VAL A 153 16.41 17.19 4.05
CA VAL A 153 16.27 16.75 2.66
C VAL A 153 14.89 17.10 2.10
N ALA A 154 13.85 17.08 2.93
CA ALA A 154 12.46 17.31 2.49
C ALA A 154 12.27 18.61 1.69
N PRO A 155 12.86 19.78 2.07
CA PRO A 155 12.69 21.01 1.31
C PRO A 155 13.38 21.01 -0.06
N THR A 156 14.21 20.04 -0.39
CA THR A 156 14.90 19.97 -1.69
C THR A 156 14.07 19.24 -2.74
N ASP A 157 14.29 19.55 -4.02
CA ASP A 157 13.68 18.83 -5.16
C ASP A 157 14.55 17.65 -5.65
N SER A 158 15.63 17.35 -4.94
CA SER A 158 16.53 16.25 -5.29
C SER A 158 15.85 14.90 -5.20
N THR A 159 16.27 13.97 -6.06
CA THR A 159 15.87 12.57 -5.97
C THR A 159 16.41 11.97 -4.68
N VAL A 160 15.56 11.22 -3.97
CA VAL A 160 15.93 10.54 -2.73
C VAL A 160 15.85 9.03 -2.96
N LEU A 161 16.90 8.33 -2.56
CA LEU A 161 16.91 6.86 -2.54
C LEU A 161 16.76 6.37 -1.10
N VAL A 162 15.63 5.71 -0.81
CA VAL A 162 15.34 5.12 0.50
C VAL A 162 15.69 3.63 0.45
N THR A 163 16.67 3.21 1.24
CA THR A 163 17.08 1.81 1.35
C THR A 163 16.67 1.23 2.71
N GLY A 164 16.57 -0.08 2.78
CA GLY A 164 16.27 -0.81 4.01
C GLY A 164 15.43 -2.06 3.76
N GLU A 165 15.43 -2.95 4.73
CA GLU A 165 14.73 -4.23 4.65
C GLU A 165 13.22 -4.07 4.42
N SER A 166 12.58 -5.15 3.94
CA SER A 166 11.12 -5.16 3.79
C SER A 166 10.44 -4.91 5.14
N GLY A 167 9.35 -4.12 5.14
CA GLY A 167 8.59 -3.84 6.36
C GLY A 167 9.20 -2.84 7.33
N THR A 168 10.29 -2.14 6.98
CA THR A 168 10.92 -1.11 7.85
C THR A 168 10.15 0.21 7.89
N GLY A 169 9.25 0.47 6.92
CA GLY A 169 8.46 1.71 6.82
C GLY A 169 8.93 2.68 5.73
N LYS A 170 9.55 2.20 4.65
CA LYS A 170 10.03 3.03 3.52
C LYS A 170 8.95 3.91 2.92
N GLU A 171 7.72 3.40 2.79
CA GLU A 171 6.59 4.18 2.27
C GLU A 171 6.21 5.33 3.22
N LEU A 172 6.13 5.08 4.54
CA LEU A 172 5.85 6.13 5.53
C LEU A 172 6.91 7.24 5.51
N LEU A 173 8.19 6.86 5.37
CA LEU A 173 9.27 7.82 5.23
C LEU A 173 9.13 8.67 3.97
N SER A 174 8.75 8.05 2.85
CA SER A 174 8.53 8.74 1.57
C SER A 174 7.36 9.72 1.63
N ARG A 175 6.29 9.36 2.33
CA ARG A 175 5.18 10.26 2.64
C ARG A 175 5.65 11.44 3.51
N ALA A 176 6.44 11.19 4.57
CA ALA A 176 7.02 12.24 5.40
C ALA A 176 7.90 13.20 4.60
N LEU A 177 8.74 12.70 3.68
CA LEU A 177 9.55 13.50 2.77
C LEU A 177 8.69 14.41 1.87
N HIS A 178 7.56 13.92 1.39
CA HIS A 178 6.63 14.71 0.58
C HIS A 178 5.94 15.80 1.41
N TYR A 179 5.31 15.43 2.52
CA TYR A 179 4.53 16.37 3.33
C TYR A 179 5.39 17.43 4.06
N CYS A 180 6.65 17.14 4.32
CA CYS A 180 7.60 18.12 4.84
C CYS A 180 8.29 18.95 3.72
N SER A 181 7.89 18.82 2.46
CA SER A 181 8.46 19.51 1.30
C SER A 181 7.63 20.71 0.85
N HIS A 182 8.19 21.50 -0.07
CA HIS A 182 7.44 22.57 -0.76
C HIS A 182 6.34 22.03 -1.68
N ARG A 183 6.32 20.71 -1.95
CA ARG A 183 5.32 20.01 -2.78
C ARG A 183 4.21 19.36 -1.97
N ALA A 184 4.10 19.65 -0.67
CA ALA A 184 3.10 19.05 0.23
C ALA A 184 1.64 19.27 -0.24
N GLY A 185 1.36 20.35 -0.95
CA GLY A 185 0.05 20.62 -1.55
C GLY A 185 -0.19 19.95 -2.92
N GLY A 186 0.82 19.30 -3.48
CA GLY A 186 0.72 18.57 -4.75
C GLY A 186 0.37 17.11 -4.57
N PRO A 187 0.13 16.35 -5.66
CA PRO A 187 -0.18 14.93 -5.57
C PRO A 187 1.00 14.11 -5.07
N PHE A 188 0.73 13.13 -4.20
CA PHE A 188 1.65 12.05 -3.84
C PHE A 188 1.10 10.75 -4.42
N LEU A 189 1.78 10.21 -5.43
CA LEU A 189 1.43 8.92 -6.01
C LEU A 189 2.51 7.89 -5.71
N SER A 190 2.09 6.64 -5.48
CA SER A 190 2.99 5.52 -5.23
C SER A 190 2.80 4.43 -6.28
N LEU A 191 3.91 3.85 -6.75
CA LEU A 191 3.94 2.73 -7.65
C LEU A 191 4.91 1.68 -7.10
N ASN A 192 4.44 0.45 -6.89
CA ASN A 192 5.33 -0.68 -6.63
C ASN A 192 5.76 -1.29 -7.95
N CYS A 193 7.08 -1.23 -8.26
CA CYS A 193 7.63 -1.68 -9.53
C CYS A 193 7.58 -3.21 -9.68
N GLY A 194 7.57 -3.97 -8.59
CA GLY A 194 7.47 -5.43 -8.61
C GLY A 194 6.04 -5.98 -8.72
N ALA A 195 5.02 -5.11 -8.60
CA ALA A 195 3.62 -5.56 -8.59
C ALA A 195 3.02 -5.80 -9.98
N PHE A 196 3.69 -5.35 -11.06
CA PHE A 196 3.16 -5.37 -12.42
C PHE A 196 4.04 -6.18 -13.37
N PRO A 197 3.45 -6.89 -14.34
CA PRO A 197 4.19 -7.36 -15.52
C PRO A 197 4.85 -6.19 -16.27
N GLU A 198 6.01 -6.42 -16.87
CA GLU A 198 6.85 -5.39 -17.50
C GLU A 198 6.10 -4.43 -18.45
N ALA A 199 5.32 -4.98 -19.38
CA ALA A 199 4.57 -4.19 -20.36
C ALA A 199 3.50 -3.29 -19.71
N LEU A 200 2.89 -3.72 -18.60
CA LEU A 200 1.93 -2.94 -17.85
C LEU A 200 2.62 -1.87 -17.00
N LEU A 201 3.76 -2.19 -16.38
CA LEU A 201 4.53 -1.25 -15.59
C LEU A 201 4.94 -0.02 -16.41
N GLU A 202 5.42 -0.23 -17.63
CA GLU A 202 5.79 0.85 -18.54
C GLU A 202 4.59 1.73 -18.89
N SER A 203 3.47 1.10 -19.22
CA SER A 203 2.21 1.80 -19.52
C SER A 203 1.66 2.57 -18.33
N GLU A 204 1.75 2.03 -17.11
CA GLU A 204 1.33 2.76 -15.90
C GLU A 204 2.23 3.96 -15.63
N LEU A 205 3.54 3.79 -15.76
CA LEU A 205 4.52 4.82 -15.42
C LEU A 205 4.53 5.97 -16.44
N PHE A 206 4.63 5.65 -17.74
CA PHE A 206 4.82 6.65 -18.80
C PHE A 206 3.56 6.98 -19.59
N GLY A 207 2.50 6.14 -19.46
CA GLY A 207 1.31 6.22 -20.29
C GLY A 207 1.49 5.59 -21.67
N HIS A 208 0.42 5.50 -22.43
CA HIS A 208 0.45 4.96 -23.79
C HIS A 208 -0.51 5.66 -24.72
N ARG A 209 -0.23 5.59 -26.01
CA ARG A 209 -1.15 5.98 -27.09
C ARG A 209 -1.98 4.79 -27.52
N ARG A 210 -3.18 5.09 -28.04
CA ARG A 210 -4.04 4.08 -28.65
C ARG A 210 -3.27 3.31 -29.72
N GLY A 211 -3.35 1.95 -29.67
CA GLY A 211 -2.67 1.07 -30.61
C GLY A 211 -1.20 0.79 -30.30
N ALA A 212 -0.65 1.26 -29.18
CA ALA A 212 0.74 1.03 -28.79
C ALA A 212 1.07 -0.46 -28.53
N PHE A 213 0.08 -1.24 -28.08
CA PHE A 213 0.16 -2.69 -27.87
C PHE A 213 -1.23 -3.33 -27.99
N SER A 214 -1.29 -4.68 -28.03
CA SER A 214 -2.54 -5.44 -28.06
C SER A 214 -3.32 -5.21 -26.74
N GLY A 215 -4.40 -4.42 -26.80
CA GLY A 215 -5.19 -3.99 -25.62
C GLY A 215 -5.18 -2.49 -25.37
N ALA A 216 -4.33 -1.71 -26.04
CA ALA A 216 -4.32 -0.26 -25.96
C ALA A 216 -5.48 0.37 -26.79
N HIS A 217 -6.70 0.27 -26.26
CA HIS A 217 -7.91 0.74 -26.97
C HIS A 217 -8.07 2.26 -26.94
N GLN A 218 -7.45 2.95 -25.96
CA GLN A 218 -7.52 4.39 -25.75
C GLN A 218 -6.15 4.94 -25.34
N ASP A 219 -5.97 6.27 -25.44
CA ASP A 219 -4.81 6.95 -24.86
C ASP A 219 -4.89 6.92 -23.34
N LYS A 220 -3.77 6.61 -22.67
CA LYS A 220 -3.67 6.64 -21.21
C LYS A 220 -2.51 7.54 -20.78
N LYS A 221 -2.78 8.46 -19.85
CA LYS A 221 -1.72 9.24 -19.19
C LYS A 221 -1.00 8.38 -18.17
N GLY A 222 0.31 8.46 -18.15
CA GLY A 222 1.13 7.79 -17.15
C GLY A 222 1.13 8.49 -15.80
N LEU A 223 1.47 7.74 -14.73
CA LEU A 223 1.57 8.28 -13.38
C LEU A 223 2.54 9.46 -13.29
N VAL A 224 3.61 9.48 -14.08
CA VAL A 224 4.54 10.60 -14.17
C VAL A 224 3.84 11.89 -14.61
N GLU A 225 2.94 11.81 -15.59
CA GLU A 225 2.19 12.97 -16.07
C GLU A 225 1.10 13.40 -15.08
N VAL A 226 0.42 12.43 -14.46
CA VAL A 226 -0.61 12.68 -13.44
C VAL A 226 -0.02 13.32 -12.18
N CYS A 227 1.22 12.96 -11.83
CA CYS A 227 1.93 13.45 -10.65
C CYS A 227 2.61 14.82 -10.86
N ASN A 228 2.31 15.51 -11.95
CA ASN A 228 2.94 16.81 -12.26
C ASN A 228 2.76 17.80 -11.10
N HIS A 229 3.82 18.56 -10.75
CA HIS A 229 3.93 19.43 -9.58
C HIS A 229 3.84 18.74 -8.21
N GLY A 230 3.90 17.40 -8.19
CA GLY A 230 3.85 16.57 -7.00
C GLY A 230 5.11 15.73 -6.77
N THR A 231 4.91 14.59 -6.11
CA THR A 231 5.96 13.62 -5.80
C THR A 231 5.53 12.22 -6.22
N LEU A 232 6.34 11.56 -7.03
CA LEU A 232 6.15 10.16 -7.40
C LEU A 232 7.08 9.28 -6.58
N PHE A 233 6.49 8.38 -5.81
CA PHE A 233 7.20 7.36 -5.05
C PHE A 233 7.24 6.05 -5.82
N LEU A 234 8.45 5.54 -6.08
CA LEU A 234 8.70 4.26 -6.75
C LEU A 234 9.24 3.28 -5.72
N ASP A 235 8.39 2.36 -5.29
CA ASP A 235 8.80 1.28 -4.39
C ASP A 235 9.37 0.11 -5.20
N GLU A 236 10.33 -0.59 -4.61
CA GLU A 236 11.04 -1.71 -5.24
C GLU A 236 11.66 -1.33 -6.59
N ILE A 237 12.36 -0.16 -6.64
CA ILE A 237 13.00 0.35 -7.87
C ILE A 237 13.98 -0.65 -8.49
N GLY A 238 14.58 -1.53 -7.69
CA GLY A 238 15.46 -2.61 -8.14
C GLY A 238 14.78 -3.73 -8.93
N GLU A 239 13.43 -3.70 -9.04
CA GLU A 239 12.65 -4.64 -9.86
C GLU A 239 12.36 -4.08 -11.26
N LEU A 240 12.78 -2.84 -11.57
CA LEU A 240 12.57 -2.27 -12.90
C LEU A 240 13.28 -3.08 -13.97
N PRO A 241 12.59 -3.48 -15.06
CA PRO A 241 13.22 -4.08 -16.24
C PRO A 241 14.25 -3.14 -16.88
N LEU A 242 15.30 -3.68 -17.48
CA LEU A 242 16.40 -2.89 -18.05
C LEU A 242 15.94 -1.88 -19.11
N GLU A 243 14.92 -2.22 -19.92
CA GLU A 243 14.36 -1.30 -20.91
C GLU A 243 13.65 -0.11 -20.25
N THR A 244 12.90 -0.38 -19.19
CA THR A 244 12.23 0.65 -18.38
C THR A 244 13.23 1.54 -17.65
N GLN A 245 14.35 0.97 -17.17
CA GLN A 245 15.45 1.74 -16.56
C GLN A 245 16.03 2.79 -17.53
N VAL A 246 16.21 2.45 -18.82
CA VAL A 246 16.69 3.41 -19.84
C VAL A 246 15.70 4.58 -19.99
N LYS A 247 14.41 4.29 -20.07
CA LYS A 247 13.38 5.32 -20.22
C LYS A 247 13.27 6.19 -18.97
N PHE A 248 13.40 5.58 -17.79
CA PHE A 248 13.37 6.30 -16.52
C PHE A 248 14.61 7.20 -16.36
N LEU A 249 15.80 6.77 -16.77
CA LEU A 249 17.00 7.60 -16.79
C LEU A 249 16.77 8.86 -17.64
N ARG A 250 16.30 8.70 -18.88
CA ARG A 250 15.99 9.84 -19.77
C ARG A 250 14.97 10.80 -19.14
N LEU A 251 13.96 10.26 -18.47
CA LEU A 251 12.98 11.05 -17.75
C LEU A 251 13.61 11.91 -16.65
N LEU A 252 14.56 11.34 -15.88
CA LEU A 252 15.28 12.07 -14.82
C LEU A 252 16.20 13.16 -15.36
N GLU A 253 16.78 12.95 -16.56
CA GLU A 253 17.70 13.88 -17.21
C GLU A 253 16.97 15.02 -17.92
N ASP A 254 16.04 14.66 -18.81
CA ASP A 254 15.38 15.60 -19.73
C ASP A 254 14.19 16.30 -19.11
N ARG A 255 13.67 15.79 -17.99
CA ARG A 255 12.39 16.23 -17.40
C ARG A 255 11.24 16.19 -18.42
N LYS A 256 11.26 15.18 -19.28
CA LYS A 256 10.23 14.94 -20.31
C LYS A 256 9.81 13.49 -20.29
N VAL A 257 8.51 13.24 -20.40
CA VAL A 257 7.94 11.91 -20.56
C VAL A 257 7.52 11.69 -22.01
N LEU A 258 7.84 10.51 -22.52
CA LEU A 258 7.38 10.05 -23.82
C LEU A 258 6.45 8.85 -23.61
N PRO A 259 5.15 8.97 -23.91
CA PRO A 259 4.23 7.84 -23.80
C PRO A 259 4.60 6.68 -24.72
N VAL A 260 4.28 5.46 -24.35
CA VAL A 260 4.51 4.28 -25.20
C VAL A 260 3.73 4.43 -26.52
N GLY A 261 4.40 4.26 -27.64
CA GLY A 261 3.84 4.49 -28.99
C GLY A 261 3.63 5.96 -29.35
N GLY A 262 4.07 6.89 -28.49
CA GLY A 262 4.03 8.33 -28.77
C GLY A 262 5.30 8.85 -29.41
N THR A 263 5.20 10.01 -30.09
CA THR A 263 6.33 10.70 -30.75
C THR A 263 6.62 12.06 -30.13
N GLU A 264 5.70 12.61 -29.35
CA GLU A 264 5.81 13.94 -28.75
C GLU A 264 6.17 13.85 -27.27
N PRO A 265 7.36 14.33 -26.87
CA PRO A 265 7.73 14.39 -25.45
C PRO A 265 6.99 15.52 -24.73
N ARG A 266 6.52 15.25 -23.50
CA ARG A 266 5.83 16.22 -22.64
C ARG A 266 6.70 16.61 -21.48
N ARG A 267 6.81 17.89 -21.19
CA ARG A 267 7.54 18.39 -20.00
C ARG A 267 6.80 18.01 -18.72
N ILE A 268 7.56 17.63 -17.71
CA ILE A 268 7.06 17.29 -16.38
C ILE A 268 7.87 18.00 -15.30
N ASP A 269 7.21 18.30 -14.20
CA ASP A 269 7.81 18.81 -12.98
C ASP A 269 7.41 17.89 -11.81
N VAL A 270 8.15 16.80 -11.63
CA VAL A 270 7.89 15.76 -10.64
C VAL A 270 9.13 15.54 -9.78
N ARG A 271 8.95 15.48 -8.48
CA ARG A 271 9.97 15.00 -7.54
C ARG A 271 9.89 13.48 -7.47
N PHE A 272 11.04 12.81 -7.52
CA PHE A 272 11.11 11.35 -7.42
C PHE A 272 11.68 10.93 -6.07
N ILE A 273 11.01 9.95 -5.43
CA ILE A 273 11.52 9.23 -4.28
C ILE A 273 11.52 7.76 -4.68
N CYS A 274 12.69 7.12 -4.65
CA CYS A 274 12.86 5.72 -4.99
C CYS A 274 13.11 4.91 -3.72
N ALA A 275 12.56 3.70 -3.61
CA ALA A 275 12.84 2.81 -2.51
C ALA A 275 13.22 1.41 -2.98
N THR A 276 14.06 0.71 -2.22
CA THR A 276 14.43 -0.67 -2.48
C THR A 276 14.88 -1.38 -1.20
N ASN A 277 14.73 -2.69 -1.18
CA ASN A 277 15.35 -3.58 -0.20
C ASN A 277 16.55 -4.33 -0.78
N LYS A 278 16.83 -4.18 -2.09
CA LYS A 278 17.98 -4.79 -2.75
C LYS A 278 19.24 -3.94 -2.60
N ASP A 279 20.38 -4.60 -2.61
CA ASP A 279 21.67 -3.96 -2.79
C ASP A 279 21.86 -3.60 -4.28
N LEU A 280 21.62 -2.33 -4.61
CA LEU A 280 21.71 -1.86 -5.99
C LEU A 280 23.14 -1.91 -6.55
N GLU A 281 24.18 -1.82 -5.70
CA GLU A 281 25.56 -1.96 -6.15
C GLU A 281 25.85 -3.39 -6.61
N ALA A 282 25.35 -4.38 -5.87
CA ALA A 282 25.43 -5.78 -6.27
C ALA A 282 24.59 -6.05 -7.53
N GLU A 283 23.41 -5.41 -7.67
CA GLU A 283 22.58 -5.50 -8.87
C GLU A 283 23.29 -4.90 -10.11
N VAL A 284 24.02 -3.79 -9.94
CA VAL A 284 24.86 -3.18 -10.98
C VAL A 284 25.99 -4.12 -11.36
N ALA A 285 26.69 -4.70 -10.40
CA ALA A 285 27.80 -5.62 -10.66
C ALA A 285 27.37 -6.87 -11.45
N THR A 286 26.11 -7.30 -11.26
CA THR A 286 25.54 -8.46 -11.99
C THR A 286 24.80 -8.08 -13.27
N GLY A 287 24.77 -6.80 -13.65
CA GLY A 287 24.15 -6.31 -14.87
C GLY A 287 22.61 -6.28 -14.84
N ARG A 288 21.97 -6.50 -13.69
CA ARG A 288 20.51 -6.41 -13.54
C ARG A 288 20.03 -4.98 -13.30
N PHE A 289 20.91 -4.09 -12.87
CA PHE A 289 20.63 -2.66 -12.75
C PHE A 289 21.71 -1.85 -13.47
N ARG A 290 21.33 -0.74 -14.11
CA ARG A 290 22.27 0.10 -14.86
C ARG A 290 23.06 1.02 -13.94
N ALA A 291 24.34 1.12 -14.13
CA ALA A 291 25.21 1.99 -13.35
C ALA A 291 24.85 3.49 -13.50
N ASP A 292 24.50 3.93 -14.71
CA ASP A 292 24.12 5.31 -14.99
C ASP A 292 22.84 5.73 -14.22
N LEU A 293 21.84 4.87 -14.20
CA LEU A 293 20.63 5.09 -13.43
C LEU A 293 20.91 5.08 -11.91
N TYR A 294 21.73 4.13 -11.43
CA TYR A 294 22.11 4.06 -10.02
C TYR A 294 22.69 5.40 -9.54
N TYR A 295 23.69 5.95 -10.22
CA TYR A 295 24.28 7.22 -9.84
C TYR A 295 23.30 8.40 -9.94
N ARG A 296 22.32 8.31 -10.83
CA ARG A 296 21.32 9.38 -11.00
C ARG A 296 20.23 9.37 -9.91
N ILE A 297 19.88 8.22 -9.35
CA ILE A 297 18.90 8.12 -8.25
C ILE A 297 19.56 8.16 -6.86
N ASN A 298 20.81 7.75 -6.74
CA ASN A 298 21.57 7.73 -5.48
C ASN A 298 22.20 9.11 -5.15
N VAL A 299 21.40 10.18 -5.28
CA VAL A 299 21.87 11.56 -4.96
C VAL A 299 21.81 11.82 -3.46
N LEU A 300 20.70 11.41 -2.82
CA LEU A 300 20.46 11.54 -1.39
C LEU A 300 20.02 10.18 -0.83
N PRO A 301 20.97 9.32 -0.42
CA PRO A 301 20.61 8.04 0.20
C PRO A 301 20.12 8.24 1.62
N ILE A 302 19.02 7.53 1.97
CA ILE A 302 18.50 7.45 3.33
C ILE A 302 18.28 5.96 3.65
N GLU A 303 19.04 5.44 4.60
CA GLU A 303 18.90 4.07 5.04
C GLU A 303 18.01 3.96 6.28
N LEU A 304 16.93 3.17 6.18
CA LEU A 304 16.05 2.87 7.31
C LEU A 304 16.61 1.69 8.12
N PRO A 305 16.85 1.90 9.43
CA PRO A 305 17.36 0.84 10.29
C PRO A 305 16.31 -0.28 10.45
N PRO A 306 16.72 -1.56 10.44
CA PRO A 306 15.83 -2.67 10.74
C PRO A 306 15.36 -2.61 12.22
N LEU A 307 14.24 -3.25 12.52
CA LEU A 307 13.61 -3.16 13.85
C LEU A 307 14.54 -3.71 14.97
N ARG A 308 15.35 -4.73 14.66
CA ARG A 308 16.36 -5.26 15.58
C ARG A 308 17.44 -4.26 16.02
N ALA A 309 17.71 -3.22 15.19
CA ALA A 309 18.64 -2.14 15.52
C ALA A 309 17.97 -1.02 16.35
N ARG A 310 16.64 -1.08 16.50
CA ARG A 310 15.84 -0.10 17.26
C ARG A 310 14.84 -0.78 18.22
N LYS A 311 15.28 -1.82 18.92
CA LYS A 311 14.43 -2.63 19.84
C LYS A 311 13.70 -1.78 20.90
N LYS A 312 14.27 -0.61 21.28
CA LYS A 312 13.63 0.35 22.20
C LYS A 312 12.31 0.94 21.67
N ASP A 313 12.04 0.85 20.36
CA ASP A 313 10.80 1.32 19.74
C ASP A 313 9.71 0.25 19.79
N ILE A 314 10.03 -1.02 20.03
CA ILE A 314 9.08 -2.14 20.03
C ILE A 314 7.92 -1.93 21.00
N PRO A 315 8.14 -1.52 22.28
CA PRO A 315 7.02 -1.28 23.21
C PRO A 315 6.02 -0.22 22.68
N LEU A 316 6.53 0.87 22.13
CA LEU A 316 5.71 1.95 21.59
C LEU A 316 4.91 1.49 20.37
N LEU A 317 5.56 0.78 19.44
CA LEU A 317 4.92 0.22 18.24
C LEU A 317 3.87 -0.83 18.62
N ALA A 318 4.17 -1.73 19.56
CA ALA A 318 3.25 -2.76 20.02
C ALA A 318 1.99 -2.15 20.66
N ALA A 319 2.14 -1.12 21.49
CA ALA A 319 1.02 -0.41 22.10
C ALA A 319 0.16 0.30 21.06
N HIS A 320 0.76 0.92 20.05
CA HIS A 320 0.06 1.55 18.94
C HIS A 320 -0.75 0.52 18.13
N PHE A 321 -0.12 -0.56 17.71
CA PHE A 321 -0.80 -1.62 16.94
C PHE A 321 -1.88 -2.33 17.74
N LEU A 322 -1.68 -2.52 19.04
CA LEU A 322 -2.71 -3.02 19.94
C LEU A 322 -3.95 -2.12 19.92
N ALA A 323 -3.78 -0.82 20.16
CA ALA A 323 -4.88 0.13 20.20
C ALA A 323 -5.60 0.23 18.85
N ARG A 324 -4.86 0.23 17.74
CA ARG A 324 -5.38 0.27 16.37
C ARG A 324 -6.16 -1.01 16.03
N SER A 325 -5.59 -2.18 16.33
CA SER A 325 -6.21 -3.49 16.04
C SER A 325 -7.45 -3.72 16.90
N SER A 326 -7.41 -3.35 18.17
CA SER A 326 -8.56 -3.48 19.10
C SER A 326 -9.75 -2.65 18.62
N ARG A 327 -9.51 -1.41 18.18
CA ARG A 327 -10.55 -0.55 17.58
C ARG A 327 -11.11 -1.15 16.29
N LYS A 328 -10.23 -1.56 15.37
CA LYS A 328 -10.62 -2.11 14.05
C LYS A 328 -11.43 -3.39 14.17
N LEU A 329 -11.12 -4.23 15.15
CA LEU A 329 -11.75 -5.54 15.35
C LEU A 329 -12.92 -5.51 16.35
N GLY A 330 -13.24 -4.33 16.93
CA GLY A 330 -14.28 -4.20 17.96
C GLY A 330 -13.97 -5.02 19.23
N ARG A 331 -12.69 -5.27 19.53
CA ARG A 331 -12.24 -6.04 20.69
C ARG A 331 -11.87 -5.08 21.85
N ASN A 332 -12.08 -5.52 23.08
CA ASN A 332 -11.69 -4.74 24.28
C ASN A 332 -10.36 -5.24 24.85
N VAL A 333 -9.33 -5.36 24.00
CA VAL A 333 -7.97 -5.74 24.43
C VAL A 333 -7.19 -4.45 24.65
N ARG A 334 -6.66 -4.23 25.84
CA ARG A 334 -6.05 -2.95 26.26
C ARG A 334 -4.59 -3.03 26.62
N THR A 335 -4.12 -4.21 27.04
CA THR A 335 -2.76 -4.39 27.58
C THR A 335 -2.07 -5.62 26.97
N ILE A 336 -0.76 -5.60 27.01
CA ILE A 336 0.13 -6.72 26.71
C ILE A 336 0.82 -7.06 28.01
N SER A 337 0.82 -8.35 28.41
CA SER A 337 1.49 -8.76 29.64
C SER A 337 3.01 -8.56 29.57
N ASP A 338 3.65 -8.33 30.71
CA ASP A 338 5.11 -8.11 30.79
C ASP A 338 5.91 -9.29 30.22
N ALA A 339 5.39 -10.50 30.33
CA ALA A 339 6.02 -11.69 29.78
C ALA A 339 6.04 -11.65 28.24
N VAL A 340 4.90 -11.32 27.64
CA VAL A 340 4.76 -11.15 26.18
C VAL A 340 5.61 -9.96 25.70
N GLN A 341 5.57 -8.82 26.42
CA GLN A 341 6.36 -7.64 26.06
C GLN A 341 7.86 -7.96 25.98
N ARG A 342 8.41 -8.66 26.95
CA ARG A 342 9.83 -9.10 26.94
C ARG A 342 10.14 -10.00 25.76
N ARG A 343 9.23 -10.88 25.38
CA ARG A 343 9.40 -11.77 24.20
C ARG A 343 9.40 -10.97 22.89
N LEU A 344 8.51 -9.98 22.75
CA LEU A 344 8.50 -9.08 21.60
C LEU A 344 9.84 -8.33 21.44
N GLU A 345 10.43 -7.87 22.55
CA GLU A 345 11.72 -7.17 22.55
C GLU A 345 12.92 -8.07 22.24
N GLN A 346 12.84 -9.35 22.62
CA GLN A 346 13.90 -10.33 22.35
C GLN A 346 13.94 -10.77 20.89
N HIS A 347 12.81 -10.80 20.23
CA HIS A 347 12.69 -11.25 18.83
C HIS A 347 13.43 -10.33 17.85
N ASP A 348 13.97 -10.88 16.77
CA ASP A 348 14.77 -10.12 15.79
C ASP A 348 13.97 -9.52 14.64
N TRP A 349 12.71 -9.90 14.49
CA TRP A 349 11.76 -9.31 13.53
C TRP A 349 12.29 -9.26 12.09
N PRO A 350 12.52 -10.39 11.41
CA PRO A 350 12.99 -10.40 10.03
C PRO A 350 12.04 -9.67 9.07
N GLY A 351 10.72 -9.67 9.32
CA GLY A 351 9.73 -8.88 8.60
C GLY A 351 9.50 -7.47 9.17
N ASN A 352 10.35 -7.03 10.11
CA ASN A 352 10.38 -5.70 10.71
C ASN A 352 9.03 -5.26 11.31
N VAL A 353 8.64 -4.00 11.07
CA VAL A 353 7.41 -3.41 11.63
C VAL A 353 6.15 -4.09 11.08
N ARG A 354 6.18 -4.53 9.81
CA ARG A 354 5.05 -5.26 9.20
C ARG A 354 4.78 -6.59 9.89
N GLU A 355 5.83 -7.32 10.26
CA GLU A 355 5.70 -8.57 11.02
C GLU A 355 5.17 -8.32 12.42
N LEU A 356 5.70 -7.31 13.12
CA LEU A 356 5.21 -6.91 14.43
C LEU A 356 3.73 -6.52 14.39
N GLU A 357 3.29 -5.70 13.43
CA GLU A 357 1.90 -5.30 13.26
C GLU A 357 0.99 -6.52 13.06
N ASN A 358 1.34 -7.42 12.14
CA ASN A 358 0.60 -8.65 11.87
C ASN A 358 0.53 -9.57 13.10
N THR A 359 1.61 -9.64 13.86
CA THR A 359 1.70 -10.46 15.07
C THR A 359 0.78 -9.92 16.16
N ILE A 360 0.79 -8.62 16.42
CA ILE A 360 -0.11 -7.97 17.37
C ILE A 360 -1.57 -8.08 16.92
N GLN A 361 -1.87 -7.85 15.63
CA GLN A 361 -3.23 -8.00 15.11
C GLN A 361 -3.77 -9.41 15.33
N ARG A 362 -2.97 -10.44 15.08
CA ARG A 362 -3.31 -11.83 15.32
C ARG A 362 -3.53 -12.11 16.81
N ALA A 363 -2.65 -11.60 17.68
CA ALA A 363 -2.79 -11.72 19.10
C ALA A 363 -4.10 -11.12 19.63
N VAL A 364 -4.50 -9.95 19.11
CA VAL A 364 -5.79 -9.31 19.44
C VAL A 364 -6.99 -10.16 18.98
N MET A 365 -6.90 -10.79 17.81
CA MET A 365 -7.97 -11.70 17.33
C MET A 365 -8.14 -12.93 18.23
N LEU A 366 -7.04 -13.47 18.74
CA LEU A 366 -7.03 -14.70 19.56
C LEU A 366 -7.21 -14.43 21.05
N ALA A 367 -7.06 -13.19 21.51
CA ALA A 367 -7.18 -12.83 22.92
C ALA A 367 -8.56 -13.21 23.50
N ARG A 368 -8.56 -13.85 24.67
CA ARG A 368 -9.79 -14.28 25.38
C ARG A 368 -10.30 -13.26 26.39
N GLY A 369 -9.51 -12.22 26.68
CA GLY A 369 -9.81 -11.19 27.68
C GLY A 369 -9.34 -9.80 27.22
N SER A 370 -9.09 -8.92 28.19
CA SER A 370 -8.63 -7.55 27.95
C SER A 370 -7.12 -7.40 27.85
N GLU A 371 -6.38 -8.51 27.99
CA GLU A 371 -4.92 -8.56 27.98
C GLU A 371 -4.41 -9.66 27.04
N ILE A 372 -3.31 -9.40 26.32
CA ILE A 372 -2.57 -10.42 25.57
C ILE A 372 -1.63 -11.11 26.54
N VAL A 373 -1.94 -12.38 26.89
CA VAL A 373 -1.14 -13.22 27.79
C VAL A 373 -0.46 -14.38 27.06
N ASP A 374 -1.03 -14.85 25.94
CA ASP A 374 -0.46 -15.89 25.11
C ASP A 374 0.68 -15.32 24.25
N ASP A 375 1.77 -16.07 24.08
CA ASP A 375 2.92 -15.62 23.30
C ASP A 375 2.58 -15.58 21.79
N PRO A 376 2.44 -14.40 21.18
CA PRO A 376 2.04 -14.27 19.78
C PRO A 376 3.18 -14.66 18.81
N VAL A 377 4.42 -14.69 19.27
CA VAL A 377 5.60 -15.09 18.47
C VAL A 377 5.63 -16.59 18.31
N LEU A 378 5.38 -17.34 19.41
CA LEU A 378 5.31 -18.81 19.36
C LEU A 378 4.10 -19.31 18.55
N THR A 379 2.96 -18.63 18.64
CA THR A 379 1.78 -18.98 17.82
C THR A 379 1.98 -18.70 16.31
N ALA A 380 2.86 -17.77 15.96
CA ALA A 380 3.24 -17.51 14.57
C ALA A 380 4.16 -18.59 13.98
N SER A 381 4.99 -19.23 14.81
CA SER A 381 5.89 -20.34 14.43
C SER A 381 5.15 -21.65 14.09
N HIS A 382 3.83 -21.73 14.31
CA HIS A 382 3.01 -22.88 13.96
C HIS A 382 2.25 -22.75 12.62
N ALA A 383 2.38 -21.64 11.89
CA ALA A 383 2.18 -21.71 10.45
C ALA A 383 3.34 -22.54 9.89
N PRO A 384 3.12 -23.65 9.16
CA PRO A 384 4.22 -24.36 8.56
C PRO A 384 4.93 -23.35 7.65
N ALA A 385 6.05 -22.82 8.13
CA ALA A 385 7.07 -22.35 7.24
C ALA A 385 7.29 -23.56 6.33
N ALA A 386 7.03 -23.40 5.04
CA ALA A 386 7.57 -24.31 4.05
C ALA A 386 9.06 -24.34 4.40
N SER A 387 9.47 -25.41 5.05
CA SER A 387 10.86 -25.66 5.37
C SER A 387 11.54 -25.53 4.02
N SER A 388 12.31 -24.46 3.84
CA SER A 388 13.32 -24.45 2.80
C SER A 388 14.17 -25.67 3.11
N VAL A 389 13.92 -26.75 2.41
CA VAL A 389 14.86 -27.84 2.33
C VAL A 389 16.06 -27.17 1.68
N ASP A 390 17.13 -26.95 2.46
CA ASP A 390 18.41 -26.54 1.89
C ASP A 390 18.81 -27.67 0.94
N LEU A 391 18.52 -27.46 -0.33
CA LEU A 391 18.87 -28.34 -1.43
C LEU A 391 20.31 -28.04 -1.82
N GLU A 392 21.24 -28.25 -0.92
CA GLU A 392 22.66 -28.38 -1.31
C GLU A 392 22.82 -29.75 -1.97
N LEU A 393 23.01 -29.76 -3.29
CA LEU A 393 23.41 -30.95 -4.02
C LEU A 393 24.86 -31.24 -3.63
N PRO A 394 25.17 -32.43 -3.04
CA PRO A 394 26.53 -32.81 -2.79
C PRO A 394 27.34 -32.86 -4.10
N ALA A 395 28.64 -32.52 -4.02
CA ALA A 395 29.52 -32.47 -5.17
C ALA A 395 29.71 -33.82 -5.89
N GLU A 396 29.39 -34.94 -5.24
CA GLU A 396 29.44 -36.31 -5.80
C GLU A 396 28.08 -36.99 -5.61
N GLY A 397 27.44 -37.33 -6.73
CA GLY A 397 26.33 -38.28 -6.90
C GLY A 397 25.21 -38.22 -5.85
N PHE A 398 24.15 -37.45 -6.10
CA PHE A 398 22.94 -37.41 -5.25
C PHE A 398 21.90 -38.42 -5.74
N ASP A 399 21.57 -39.42 -4.90
CA ASP A 399 20.47 -40.38 -5.17
C ASP A 399 19.14 -39.75 -4.73
N LEU A 400 18.44 -39.13 -5.69
CA LEU A 400 17.15 -38.50 -5.47
C LEU A 400 16.09 -39.51 -5.01
N GLU A 401 16.12 -40.74 -5.54
CA GLU A 401 15.13 -41.76 -5.16
C GLU A 401 15.30 -42.22 -3.70
N ALA A 402 16.54 -42.41 -3.27
CA ALA A 402 16.85 -42.72 -1.88
C ALA A 402 16.44 -41.59 -0.92
N ALA A 403 16.71 -40.35 -1.28
CA ALA A 403 16.31 -39.18 -0.48
C ALA A 403 14.78 -39.03 -0.35
N LEU A 404 14.05 -39.21 -1.47
CA LEU A 404 12.60 -39.18 -1.45
C LEU A 404 12.00 -40.34 -0.65
N ALA A 405 12.60 -41.54 -0.75
CA ALA A 405 12.17 -42.70 0.03
C ALA A 405 12.35 -42.47 1.56
N GLU A 406 13.42 -41.84 1.97
CA GLU A 406 13.66 -41.52 3.40
C GLU A 406 12.66 -40.47 3.91
N ILE A 407 12.37 -39.41 3.12
CA ILE A 407 11.35 -38.41 3.45
C ILE A 407 9.97 -39.07 3.55
N GLU A 408 9.60 -39.90 2.58
CA GLU A 408 8.35 -40.65 2.58
C GLU A 408 8.21 -41.54 3.83
N ARG A 409 9.26 -42.26 4.15
CA ARG A 409 9.33 -43.11 5.35
C ARG A 409 9.08 -42.34 6.64
N ARG A 410 9.73 -41.19 6.82
CA ARG A 410 9.55 -40.33 8.01
C ARG A 410 8.11 -39.84 8.17
N TYR A 411 7.45 -39.41 7.09
CA TYR A 411 6.05 -39.00 7.16
C TYR A 411 5.11 -40.16 7.47
N LEU A 412 5.36 -41.35 6.95
CA LEU A 412 4.56 -42.54 7.25
C LEU A 412 4.67 -42.95 8.73
N VAL A 413 5.87 -42.95 9.29
CA VAL A 413 6.12 -43.24 10.73
C VAL A 413 5.45 -42.21 11.61
N ALA A 414 5.67 -40.91 11.35
CA ALA A 414 5.08 -39.83 12.14
C ALA A 414 3.55 -39.87 12.13
N ALA A 415 2.92 -40.21 10.98
CA ALA A 415 1.48 -40.34 10.91
C ALA A 415 0.94 -41.53 11.69
N LEU A 416 1.65 -42.66 11.69
CA LEU A 416 1.29 -43.83 12.52
C LEU A 416 1.43 -43.53 14.01
N GLU A 417 2.53 -42.94 14.43
CA GLU A 417 2.74 -42.54 15.82
C GLU A 417 1.64 -41.60 16.32
N ARG A 418 1.30 -40.59 15.52
CA ARG A 418 0.24 -39.60 15.83
C ARG A 418 -1.15 -40.23 15.93
N THR A 419 -1.38 -41.35 15.28
CA THR A 419 -2.69 -42.04 15.25
C THR A 419 -2.71 -43.34 16.05
N GLY A 420 -1.72 -43.59 16.88
CA GLY A 420 -1.65 -44.81 17.73
C GLY A 420 -1.57 -46.10 16.92
N GLY A 421 -0.93 -46.10 15.75
CA GLY A 421 -0.79 -47.26 14.87
C GLY A 421 -1.97 -47.49 13.87
N HIS A 422 -3.06 -46.72 13.98
CA HIS A 422 -4.23 -46.93 13.14
C HIS A 422 -4.02 -46.45 11.69
N VAL A 423 -3.80 -47.41 10.76
CA VAL A 423 -3.50 -47.16 9.34
C VAL A 423 -4.57 -46.32 8.64
N THR A 424 -5.87 -46.58 8.95
CA THR A 424 -6.97 -45.79 8.35
C THR A 424 -6.96 -44.33 8.77
N ASN A 425 -6.63 -44.03 10.01
CA ASN A 425 -6.54 -42.64 10.50
C ASN A 425 -5.27 -41.99 9.99
N ALA A 426 -4.14 -42.69 9.95
CA ALA A 426 -2.88 -42.21 9.40
C ALA A 426 -3.00 -41.85 7.90
N SER A 427 -3.75 -42.63 7.09
CA SER A 427 -3.99 -42.31 5.70
C SER A 427 -4.75 -40.99 5.52
N LYS A 428 -5.74 -40.70 6.40
CA LYS A 428 -6.49 -39.43 6.40
C LYS A 428 -5.59 -38.25 6.78
N VAL A 429 -4.69 -38.43 7.76
CA VAL A 429 -3.72 -37.41 8.19
C VAL A 429 -2.78 -37.03 7.05
N LEU A 430 -2.35 -38.00 6.23
CA LEU A 430 -1.47 -37.79 5.10
C LEU A 430 -2.20 -37.41 3.78
N GLY A 431 -3.54 -37.37 3.78
CA GLY A 431 -4.30 -37.03 2.57
C GLY A 431 -4.20 -38.08 1.46
N ILE A 432 -3.88 -39.35 1.79
CA ILE A 432 -3.74 -40.44 0.82
C ILE A 432 -4.81 -41.53 1.03
N SER A 433 -5.10 -42.30 -0.03
CA SER A 433 -6.04 -43.42 0.11
C SER A 433 -5.49 -44.51 1.01
N PHE A 434 -6.37 -45.25 1.69
CA PHE A 434 -6.00 -46.42 2.51
C PHE A 434 -5.17 -47.44 1.73
N ARG A 435 -5.51 -47.65 0.44
CA ARG A 435 -4.78 -48.58 -0.44
C ARG A 435 -3.35 -48.07 -0.69
N ALA A 436 -3.19 -46.74 -0.94
CA ALA A 436 -1.89 -46.13 -1.14
C ALA A 436 -1.05 -46.18 0.16
N MET A 437 -1.67 -45.94 1.32
CA MET A 437 -1.02 -46.06 2.61
C MET A 437 -0.46 -47.47 2.83
N ARG A 438 -1.24 -48.52 2.67
CA ARG A 438 -0.78 -49.91 2.81
C ARG A 438 0.32 -50.28 1.85
N TYR A 439 0.24 -49.82 0.59
CA TYR A 439 1.31 -50.03 -0.40
C TYR A 439 2.63 -49.40 0.04
N LYS A 440 2.57 -48.15 0.49
CA LYS A 440 3.76 -47.41 0.93
C LYS A 440 4.38 -48.00 2.21
N LEU A 441 3.56 -48.39 3.19
CA LEU A 441 4.03 -49.10 4.40
C LEU A 441 4.77 -50.41 4.03
N LYS A 442 4.20 -51.20 3.11
CA LYS A 442 4.84 -52.45 2.64
C LYS A 442 6.15 -52.14 1.89
N LYS A 443 6.20 -51.07 1.05
CA LYS A 443 7.39 -50.64 0.30
C LYS A 443 8.52 -50.28 1.24
N HIS A 444 8.22 -49.64 2.38
CA HIS A 444 9.22 -49.16 3.36
C HIS A 444 9.44 -50.12 4.55
N GLY A 445 8.85 -51.30 4.50
CA GLY A 445 9.04 -52.32 5.57
C GLY A 445 8.46 -51.90 6.94
N ILE A 446 7.49 -51.00 6.99
CA ILE A 446 6.87 -50.48 8.21
C ILE A 446 5.65 -51.35 8.52
N GLN A 447 5.61 -51.95 9.73
CA GLN A 447 4.44 -52.66 10.23
C GLN A 447 3.41 -51.67 10.76
N GLY A 448 2.21 -51.63 10.18
CA GLY A 448 1.05 -50.95 10.75
C GLY A 448 0.21 -51.93 11.52
N GLY A 449 -0.20 -51.53 12.70
CA GLY A 449 -1.11 -52.33 13.54
C GLY A 449 -2.53 -52.41 12.95
#